data_9daec49a85fc1d4d12f4dc9e83e49690
#
_entry.id   9daec49a85fc1d4d12f4dc9e83e49690
#
_cell.length_a   1.000
_cell.length_b   1.000
_cell.length_c   1.000
_cell.angle_alpha   90.00
_cell.angle_beta   90.00
_cell.angle_gamma   90.00
#
_symmetry.space_group_name_H-M   'P 1'
#
loop_
_entity.id
_entity.type
_entity.pdbx_description
1 polymer ?
#
loop_
_entity_poly.entity_id
_entity_poly.type
_entity_poly.pdbx_seq_one_letter_code
_entity_poly.pdbx_strand_id
1 'polypeptide(L)'
;RISTDHVERLVRAATPERADEFAEAEARLVTVAELGHWSVFDKAVAMFETGADDRRTDPTNPDDVAKRAKKERAHRNARPVRIGDRFEIMGSLDKKGGQIFSDTWERIRHELWEQDMAQARRACGPDATNAEIAAAVAEIRTPAQRCADALVEMATRAGTAPADGQRPRPLITVVVSKDELMGPIRELFNGLVLSRLE
;
A
#
# COMPACT_ATOMS: atom_id res chain seq x y z
N ARG A 1 -24.27 -12.98 -1.07
CA ARG A 1 -24.74 -12.18 0.09
C ARG A 1 -23.59 -11.32 0.57
N ILE A 2 -23.76 -10.01 0.59
CA ILE A 2 -22.73 -9.06 1.04
C ILE A 2 -22.71 -8.92 2.57
N SER A 3 -21.52 -8.64 3.15
CA SER A 3 -21.34 -8.38 4.60
C SER A 3 -21.53 -6.90 4.89
N THR A 4 -21.62 -6.57 6.18
CA THR A 4 -21.66 -5.19 6.67
C THR A 4 -20.46 -4.38 6.18
N ASP A 5 -19.25 -4.99 6.17
CA ASP A 5 -18.02 -4.32 5.70
C ASP A 5 -18.12 -3.90 4.23
N HIS A 6 -18.74 -4.73 3.38
CA HIS A 6 -18.99 -4.36 1.97
C HIS A 6 -19.91 -3.15 1.87
N VAL A 7 -20.98 -3.12 2.68
CA VAL A 7 -21.92 -2.00 2.70
C VAL A 7 -21.22 -0.73 3.17
N GLU A 8 -20.46 -0.80 4.26
CA GLU A 8 -19.70 0.36 4.76
C GLU A 8 -18.70 0.89 3.73
N ARG A 9 -18.04 0.00 2.99
CA ARG A 9 -17.10 0.38 1.94
C ARG A 9 -17.80 1.07 0.78
N LEU A 10 -18.99 0.60 0.37
CA LEU A 10 -19.83 1.23 -0.65
C LEU A 10 -20.32 2.60 -0.19
N VAL A 11 -20.82 2.71 1.04
CA VAL A 11 -21.27 3.99 1.59
C VAL A 11 -20.16 5.04 1.62
N ARG A 12 -18.93 4.64 1.95
CA ARG A 12 -17.76 5.54 1.91
C ARG A 12 -17.43 5.99 0.48
N ALA A 13 -17.68 5.16 -0.52
CA ALA A 13 -17.44 5.51 -1.92
C ALA A 13 -18.52 6.42 -2.49
N ALA A 14 -19.77 6.32 -1.99
CA ALA A 14 -20.94 7.09 -2.41
C ALA A 14 -20.96 8.49 -1.76
N THR A 15 -19.94 9.31 -2.04
CA THR A 15 -19.93 10.71 -1.57
C THR A 15 -20.93 11.56 -2.36
N PRO A 16 -21.39 12.70 -1.81
CA PRO A 16 -22.30 13.59 -2.53
C PRO A 16 -21.78 13.99 -3.92
N GLU A 17 -20.46 14.17 -4.04
CA GLU A 17 -19.83 14.53 -5.30
C GLU A 17 -19.87 13.38 -6.34
N ARG A 18 -20.01 12.14 -5.90
CA ARG A 18 -20.01 10.95 -6.77
C ARG A 18 -21.39 10.29 -6.89
N ALA A 19 -22.44 10.94 -6.37
CA ALA A 19 -23.75 10.30 -6.21
C ALA A 19 -24.33 9.75 -7.53
N ASP A 20 -24.25 10.53 -8.61
CA ASP A 20 -24.82 10.14 -9.91
C ASP A 20 -24.04 8.96 -10.51
N GLU A 21 -22.70 9.04 -10.55
CA GLU A 21 -21.87 7.96 -11.06
C GLU A 21 -21.92 6.72 -10.18
N PHE A 22 -22.13 6.91 -8.86
CA PHE A 22 -22.29 5.77 -7.96
C PHE A 22 -23.60 5.04 -8.23
N ALA A 23 -24.71 5.76 -8.44
CA ALA A 23 -25.98 5.15 -8.79
C ALA A 23 -25.90 4.30 -10.06
N GLU A 24 -25.13 4.73 -11.06
CA GLU A 24 -24.89 3.96 -12.28
C GLU A 24 -23.99 2.72 -12.05
N ALA A 25 -23.07 2.79 -11.09
CA ALA A 25 -22.08 1.74 -10.81
C ALA A 25 -22.52 0.75 -9.73
N GLU A 26 -23.47 1.12 -8.86
CA GLU A 26 -23.87 0.39 -7.65
C GLU A 26 -24.17 -1.09 -7.92
N ALA A 27 -25.03 -1.37 -8.89
CA ALA A 27 -25.44 -2.75 -9.20
C ALA A 27 -24.22 -3.63 -9.58
N ARG A 28 -23.26 -3.07 -10.31
CA ARG A 28 -22.02 -3.80 -10.69
C ARG A 28 -21.11 -4.01 -9.50
N LEU A 29 -20.95 -3.00 -8.65
CA LEU A 29 -20.13 -3.11 -7.44
C LEU A 29 -20.72 -4.12 -6.45
N VAL A 30 -22.06 -4.14 -6.29
CA VAL A 30 -22.75 -5.15 -5.48
C VAL A 30 -22.53 -6.56 -6.05
N THR A 31 -22.62 -6.72 -7.37
CA THR A 31 -22.31 -8.02 -8.02
C THR A 31 -20.90 -8.48 -7.73
N VAL A 32 -19.91 -7.61 -7.80
CA VAL A 32 -18.52 -7.93 -7.44
C VAL A 32 -18.40 -8.31 -5.96
N ALA A 33 -19.11 -7.61 -5.07
CA ALA A 33 -19.14 -7.92 -3.64
C ALA A 33 -19.76 -9.29 -3.33
N GLU A 34 -20.72 -9.74 -4.13
CA GLU A 34 -21.37 -11.05 -3.95
C GLU A 34 -20.53 -12.22 -4.48
N LEU A 35 -19.82 -12.02 -5.58
CA LEU A 35 -19.10 -13.06 -6.31
C LEU A 35 -17.60 -13.10 -6.01
N GLY A 36 -17.04 -11.96 -5.59
CA GLY A 36 -15.61 -11.75 -5.47
C GLY A 36 -15.08 -11.94 -4.04
N HIS A 37 -13.76 -12.11 -3.97
CA HIS A 37 -13.04 -11.99 -2.72
C HIS A 37 -12.96 -10.51 -2.31
N TRP A 38 -12.84 -10.23 -1.00
CA TRP A 38 -12.75 -8.86 -0.47
C TRP A 38 -11.76 -7.97 -1.23
N SER A 39 -10.57 -8.50 -1.53
CA SER A 39 -9.53 -7.77 -2.24
C SER A 39 -9.93 -7.36 -3.67
N VAL A 40 -10.72 -8.21 -4.36
CA VAL A 40 -11.23 -7.91 -5.70
C VAL A 40 -12.32 -6.84 -5.63
N PHE A 41 -13.19 -6.95 -4.64
CA PHE A 41 -14.24 -5.96 -4.39
C PHE A 41 -13.65 -4.59 -4.03
N ASP A 42 -12.74 -4.52 -3.06
CA ASP A 42 -12.13 -3.26 -2.63
C ASP A 42 -11.36 -2.59 -3.78
N LYS A 43 -10.67 -3.38 -4.60
CA LYS A 43 -10.03 -2.88 -5.82
C LYS A 43 -11.04 -2.33 -6.82
N ALA A 44 -12.16 -3.01 -7.05
CA ALA A 44 -13.21 -2.53 -7.95
C ALA A 44 -13.80 -1.19 -7.46
N VAL A 45 -14.01 -1.06 -6.14
CA VAL A 45 -14.47 0.21 -5.54
C VAL A 45 -13.40 1.29 -5.71
N ALA A 46 -12.13 1.01 -5.47
CA ALA A 46 -11.03 1.95 -5.66
C ALA A 46 -10.90 2.41 -7.12
N MET A 47 -11.09 1.52 -8.08
CA MET A 47 -11.12 1.86 -9.52
C MET A 47 -12.30 2.78 -9.84
N PHE A 48 -13.48 2.49 -9.29
CA PHE A 48 -14.65 3.37 -9.44
C PHE A 48 -14.36 4.77 -8.88
N GLU A 49 -13.87 4.87 -7.64
CA GLU A 49 -13.54 6.14 -6.99
C GLU A 49 -12.55 6.96 -7.82
N THR A 50 -11.45 6.32 -8.25
CA THR A 50 -10.43 6.96 -9.08
C THR A 50 -10.99 7.44 -10.40
N GLY A 51 -11.75 6.60 -11.10
CA GLY A 51 -12.35 6.94 -12.39
C GLY A 51 -13.41 8.04 -12.29
N ALA A 52 -14.20 8.08 -11.20
CA ALA A 52 -15.15 9.15 -10.94
C ALA A 52 -14.45 10.48 -10.67
N ASP A 53 -13.41 10.48 -9.85
CA ASP A 53 -12.64 11.69 -9.53
C ASP A 53 -11.85 12.21 -10.75
N ASP A 54 -11.31 11.31 -11.58
CA ASP A 54 -10.60 11.67 -12.82
C ASP A 54 -11.52 12.32 -13.85
N ARG A 55 -12.75 11.86 -14.00
CA ARG A 55 -13.74 12.48 -14.92
C ARG A 55 -14.11 13.90 -14.53
N ARG A 56 -14.01 14.23 -13.24
CA ARG A 56 -14.33 15.58 -12.71
C ARG A 56 -13.14 16.51 -12.68
N THR A 57 -11.96 16.00 -12.88
CA THR A 57 -10.74 16.80 -12.85
C THR A 57 -10.30 17.06 -14.27
N ASP A 58 -10.27 18.31 -14.69
CA ASP A 58 -9.64 18.67 -15.95
C ASP A 58 -8.12 18.66 -15.79
N PRO A 59 -7.42 17.69 -16.42
CA PRO A 59 -5.96 17.58 -16.29
C PRO A 59 -5.22 18.75 -16.95
N THR A 60 -5.89 19.52 -17.78
CA THR A 60 -5.33 20.71 -18.43
C THR A 60 -5.53 21.99 -17.62
N ASN A 61 -6.41 21.95 -16.62
CA ASN A 61 -6.68 23.07 -15.74
C ASN A 61 -5.76 23.03 -14.50
N PRO A 62 -4.78 23.96 -14.38
CA PRO A 62 -3.84 23.98 -13.26
C PRO A 62 -4.52 24.07 -11.88
N ASP A 63 -5.67 24.75 -11.82
CA ASP A 63 -6.42 24.94 -10.56
C ASP A 63 -7.05 23.65 -10.08
N ASP A 64 -7.59 22.82 -10.96
CA ASP A 64 -8.17 21.53 -10.61
C ASP A 64 -7.09 20.55 -10.17
N VAL A 65 -5.96 20.51 -10.88
CA VAL A 65 -4.77 19.72 -10.49
C VAL A 65 -4.27 20.16 -9.11
N ALA A 66 -4.17 21.46 -8.86
CA ALA A 66 -3.72 22.00 -7.56
C ALA A 66 -4.71 21.68 -6.43
N LYS A 67 -6.02 21.79 -6.66
CA LYS A 67 -7.07 21.42 -5.68
C LYS A 67 -6.98 19.94 -5.30
N ARG A 68 -6.83 19.06 -6.29
CA ARG A 68 -6.67 17.63 -6.05
C ARG A 68 -5.42 17.32 -5.25
N ALA A 69 -4.27 17.84 -5.66
CA ALA A 69 -3.03 17.68 -4.93
C ALA A 69 -3.09 18.22 -3.49
N LYS A 70 -3.83 19.32 -3.27
CA LYS A 70 -4.08 19.87 -1.92
C LYS A 70 -4.95 18.92 -1.08
N LYS A 71 -6.03 18.34 -1.66
CA LYS A 71 -6.90 17.37 -0.99
C LYS A 71 -6.11 16.13 -0.57
N GLU A 72 -5.28 15.57 -1.44
CA GLU A 72 -4.43 14.41 -1.13
C GLU A 72 -3.41 14.72 -0.03
N ARG A 73 -2.77 15.89 -0.09
CA ARG A 73 -1.82 16.31 0.96
C ARG A 73 -2.47 16.55 2.31
N ALA A 74 -3.73 16.98 2.35
CA ALA A 74 -4.45 17.24 3.60
C ALA A 74 -4.62 16.00 4.48
N HIS A 75 -4.59 14.81 3.90
CA HIS A 75 -4.67 13.55 4.63
C HIS A 75 -3.32 13.03 5.12
N ARG A 76 -2.21 13.65 4.70
CA ARG A 76 -0.89 13.22 5.15
C ARG A 76 -0.65 13.65 6.58
N ASN A 77 -0.43 12.70 7.44
CA ASN A 77 0.05 12.92 8.79
C ASN A 77 0.85 11.71 9.25
N ALA A 78 1.87 11.93 10.04
CA ALA A 78 2.59 10.85 10.72
C ALA A 78 3.24 11.40 11.98
N ARG A 79 3.12 10.68 13.07
CA ARG A 79 3.76 11.04 14.33
C ARG A 79 4.13 9.80 15.14
N PRO A 80 5.31 9.77 15.76
CA PRO A 80 5.61 8.84 16.82
C PRO A 80 4.90 9.31 18.10
N VAL A 81 4.22 8.41 18.79
CA VAL A 81 3.57 8.65 20.07
C VAL A 81 4.21 7.76 21.13
N ARG A 82 4.76 8.36 22.18
CA ARG A 82 5.29 7.59 23.31
C ARG A 82 4.17 7.21 24.25
N ILE A 83 4.02 5.90 24.50
CA ILE A 83 3.04 5.34 25.45
C ILE A 83 3.83 4.49 26.46
N GLY A 84 4.13 5.04 27.62
CA GLY A 84 5.00 4.40 28.61
C GLY A 84 6.42 4.19 28.02
N ASP A 85 6.85 2.94 27.96
CA ASP A 85 8.17 2.54 27.44
C ASP A 85 8.13 2.16 25.95
N ARG A 86 7.02 2.36 25.27
CA ARG A 86 6.82 2.02 23.85
C ARG A 86 6.62 3.26 23.01
N PHE A 87 6.97 3.14 21.72
CA PHE A 87 6.61 4.11 20.71
C PHE A 87 5.62 3.47 19.74
N GLU A 88 4.51 4.15 19.52
CA GLU A 88 3.58 3.82 18.46
C GLU A 88 3.74 4.81 17.32
N ILE A 89 3.69 4.30 16.08
CA ILE A 89 3.72 5.14 14.87
C ILE A 89 2.30 5.18 14.35
N MET A 90 1.72 6.38 14.36
CA MET A 90 0.37 6.64 13.86
C MET A 90 0.44 7.61 12.69
N GLY A 91 -0.34 7.35 11.66
CA GLY A 91 -0.38 8.27 10.53
C GLY A 91 -1.06 7.72 9.30
N SER A 92 -1.16 8.56 8.29
CA SER A 92 -1.56 8.19 6.94
C SER A 92 -0.66 8.85 5.91
N LEU A 93 -0.43 8.14 4.84
CA LEU A 93 0.32 8.60 3.68
C LEU A 93 -0.65 8.69 2.49
N ASP A 94 -0.33 9.53 1.53
CA ASP A 94 -0.99 9.47 0.24
C ASP A 94 -0.59 8.21 -0.54
N LYS A 95 -1.26 7.94 -1.65
CA LYS A 95 -1.05 6.73 -2.45
C LYS A 95 0.42 6.55 -2.83
N LYS A 96 1.05 7.59 -3.36
CA LYS A 96 2.45 7.55 -3.81
C LYS A 96 3.44 7.38 -2.66
N GLY A 97 3.27 8.16 -1.59
CA GLY A 97 4.10 8.05 -0.38
C GLY A 97 3.92 6.69 0.32
N GLY A 98 2.69 6.20 0.37
CA GLY A 98 2.37 4.88 0.91
C GLY A 98 3.00 3.75 0.11
N GLN A 99 2.99 3.84 -1.23
CA GLN A 99 3.65 2.86 -2.09
C GLN A 99 5.17 2.83 -1.87
N ILE A 100 5.82 4.00 -1.91
CA ILE A 100 7.27 4.09 -1.66
C ILE A 100 7.65 3.49 -0.30
N PHE A 101 6.84 3.82 0.72
CA PHE A 101 7.01 3.27 2.06
C PHE A 101 6.85 1.75 2.08
N SER A 102 5.76 1.24 1.52
CA SER A 102 5.45 -0.19 1.48
C SER A 102 6.53 -1.01 0.77
N ASP A 103 6.94 -0.58 -0.43
CA ASP A 103 7.96 -1.28 -1.23
C ASP A 103 9.31 -1.32 -0.49
N THR A 104 9.68 -0.21 0.13
CA THR A 104 10.94 -0.13 0.88
C THR A 104 10.89 -1.02 2.12
N TRP A 105 9.78 -0.98 2.85
CA TRP A 105 9.56 -1.79 4.04
C TRP A 105 9.53 -3.30 3.74
N GLU A 106 8.80 -3.69 2.69
CA GLU A 106 8.74 -5.09 2.25
C GLU A 106 10.12 -5.62 1.82
N ARG A 107 10.89 -4.83 1.09
CA ARG A 107 12.25 -5.19 0.69
C ARG A 107 13.15 -5.42 1.91
N ILE A 108 13.13 -4.51 2.88
CA ILE A 108 13.95 -4.66 4.09
C ILE A 108 13.47 -5.84 4.93
N ARG A 109 12.17 -6.05 5.06
CA ARG A 109 11.58 -7.21 5.72
C ARG A 109 12.03 -8.52 5.09
N HIS A 110 12.12 -8.55 3.76
CA HIS A 110 12.63 -9.72 3.03
C HIS A 110 14.13 -9.94 3.27
N GLU A 111 14.94 -8.90 3.23
CA GLU A 111 16.37 -8.96 3.57
C GLU A 111 16.59 -9.53 4.98
N LEU A 112 15.81 -9.09 5.97
CA LEU A 112 15.87 -9.61 7.33
C LEU A 112 15.44 -11.09 7.40
N TRP A 113 14.44 -11.49 6.64
CA TRP A 113 14.02 -12.89 6.56
C TRP A 113 15.11 -13.78 5.94
N GLU A 114 15.79 -13.32 4.91
CA GLU A 114 16.94 -14.05 4.32
C GLU A 114 18.09 -14.21 5.31
N GLN A 115 18.37 -13.17 6.12
CA GLN A 115 19.36 -13.23 7.19
C GLN A 115 18.97 -14.27 8.25
N ASP A 116 17.71 -14.25 8.72
CA ASP A 116 17.21 -15.22 9.69
C ASP A 116 17.29 -16.66 9.14
N MET A 117 16.91 -16.86 7.89
CA MET A 117 17.01 -18.15 7.19
C MET A 117 18.47 -18.64 7.09
N ALA A 118 19.40 -17.75 6.73
CA ALA A 118 20.80 -18.08 6.63
C ALA A 118 21.41 -18.43 8.02
N GLN A 119 20.97 -17.74 9.06
CA GLN A 119 21.37 -18.01 10.44
C GLN A 119 20.82 -19.38 10.92
N ALA A 120 19.52 -19.62 10.69
CA ALA A 120 18.87 -20.87 11.06
C ALA A 120 19.53 -22.10 10.37
N ARG A 121 19.77 -22.00 9.07
CA ARG A 121 20.46 -23.07 8.31
C ARG A 121 21.85 -23.38 8.86
N ARG A 122 22.61 -22.34 9.25
CA ARG A 122 23.94 -22.52 9.87
C ARG A 122 23.84 -23.20 11.25
N ALA A 123 22.81 -22.86 12.03
CA ALA A 123 22.60 -23.42 13.35
C ALA A 123 22.15 -24.90 13.33
N CYS A 124 21.22 -25.22 12.41
CA CYS A 124 20.62 -26.54 12.27
C CYS A 124 21.56 -27.57 11.56
N GLY A 125 22.51 -27.10 10.74
CA GLY A 125 23.41 -27.95 9.99
C GLY A 125 22.88 -28.43 8.63
N PRO A 126 23.73 -29.18 7.86
CA PRO A 126 23.44 -29.50 6.47
C PRO A 126 22.29 -30.51 6.27
N ASP A 127 22.01 -31.35 7.25
CA ASP A 127 21.01 -32.41 7.17
C ASP A 127 19.64 -31.97 7.75
N ALA A 128 19.49 -30.69 8.12
CA ALA A 128 18.27 -30.19 8.73
C ALA A 128 17.10 -30.18 7.75
N THR A 129 15.94 -30.63 8.24
CA THR A 129 14.69 -30.56 7.52
C THR A 129 14.15 -29.12 7.41
N ASN A 130 13.30 -28.86 6.43
CA ASN A 130 12.64 -27.57 6.30
C ASN A 130 11.81 -27.18 7.55
N ALA A 131 11.27 -28.16 8.26
CA ALA A 131 10.51 -27.93 9.49
C ALA A 131 11.43 -27.46 10.64
N GLU A 132 12.58 -28.06 10.81
CA GLU A 132 13.57 -27.65 11.80
C GLU A 132 14.12 -26.25 11.50
N ILE A 133 14.40 -25.95 10.24
CA ILE A 133 14.83 -24.61 9.82
C ILE A 133 13.73 -23.59 10.10
N ALA A 134 12.47 -23.91 9.78
CA ALA A 134 11.34 -23.00 10.03
C ALA A 134 11.14 -22.73 11.53
N ALA A 135 11.27 -23.76 12.38
CA ALA A 135 11.23 -23.59 13.82
C ALA A 135 12.37 -22.71 14.33
N ALA A 136 13.60 -22.94 13.87
CA ALA A 136 14.74 -22.12 14.24
C ALA A 136 14.59 -20.65 13.80
N VAL A 137 14.01 -20.39 12.63
CA VAL A 137 13.68 -19.01 12.17
C VAL A 137 12.69 -18.33 13.12
N ALA A 138 11.67 -19.07 13.59
CA ALA A 138 10.67 -18.54 14.51
C ALA A 138 11.27 -18.16 15.87
N GLU A 139 12.28 -18.91 16.34
CA GLU A 139 13.02 -18.60 17.57
C GLU A 139 13.93 -17.37 17.43
N ILE A 140 14.51 -17.14 16.24
CA ILE A 140 15.34 -15.95 15.98
C ILE A 140 14.45 -14.70 15.99
N ARG A 141 13.32 -14.73 15.27
CA ARG A 141 12.44 -13.56 15.09
C ARG A 141 11.08 -13.96 14.56
N THR A 142 10.02 -13.54 15.25
CA THR A 142 8.66 -13.71 14.76
C THR A 142 8.39 -12.81 13.54
N PRO A 143 7.38 -13.10 12.70
CA PRO A 143 6.99 -12.22 11.60
C PRO A 143 6.65 -10.79 12.05
N ALA A 144 5.99 -10.64 13.22
CA ALA A 144 5.64 -9.32 13.78
C ALA A 144 6.88 -8.53 14.22
N GLN A 145 7.84 -9.19 14.86
CA GLN A 145 9.12 -8.57 15.22
C GLN A 145 9.89 -8.15 13.99
N ARG A 146 9.93 -8.98 12.93
CA ARG A 146 10.57 -8.64 11.66
C ARG A 146 9.95 -7.42 11.00
N CYS A 147 8.65 -7.27 11.09
CA CYS A 147 7.95 -6.06 10.62
C CYS A 147 8.38 -4.81 11.38
N ALA A 148 8.51 -4.88 12.71
CA ALA A 148 8.97 -3.77 13.54
C ALA A 148 10.44 -3.44 13.26
N ASP A 149 11.30 -4.46 13.19
CA ASP A 149 12.73 -4.29 12.92
C ASP A 149 12.97 -3.69 11.51
N ALA A 150 12.14 -4.03 10.53
CA ALA A 150 12.23 -3.43 9.21
C ALA A 150 11.96 -1.91 9.23
N LEU A 151 11.06 -1.42 10.10
CA LEU A 151 10.85 0.02 10.31
C LEU A 151 12.08 0.69 10.95
N VAL A 152 12.66 0.03 11.97
CA VAL A 152 13.86 0.54 12.64
C VAL A 152 15.03 0.57 11.66
N GLU A 153 15.23 -0.48 10.89
CA GLU A 153 16.30 -0.57 9.89
C GLU A 153 16.13 0.50 8.79
N MET A 154 14.89 0.74 8.33
CA MET A 154 14.60 1.80 7.38
C MET A 154 14.97 3.18 7.91
N ALA A 155 14.62 3.46 9.17
CA ALA A 155 14.98 4.71 9.84
C ALA A 155 16.51 4.83 10.03
N THR A 156 17.18 3.75 10.41
CA THR A 156 18.65 3.68 10.57
C THR A 156 19.37 3.97 9.26
N ARG A 157 18.95 3.32 8.15
CA ARG A 157 19.52 3.58 6.82
C ARG A 157 19.30 5.02 6.38
N ALA A 158 18.14 5.59 6.66
CA ALA A 158 17.88 7.00 6.36
C ALA A 158 18.75 7.95 7.19
N GLY A 159 18.97 7.65 8.46
CA GLY A 159 19.80 8.47 9.37
C GLY A 159 21.30 8.37 9.11
N THR A 160 21.77 7.23 8.56
CA THR A 160 23.19 7.01 8.25
C THR A 160 23.56 7.38 6.81
N ALA A 161 22.58 7.71 5.97
CA ALA A 161 22.85 8.17 4.61
C ALA A 161 23.66 9.47 4.63
N PRO A 162 24.76 9.60 3.82
CA PRO A 162 25.52 10.84 3.72
C PRO A 162 24.59 12.01 3.33
N ALA A 163 24.82 13.20 3.91
CA ALA A 163 24.00 14.37 3.67
C ALA A 163 23.99 14.83 2.20
N ASP A 164 25.08 14.57 1.49
CA ASP A 164 25.32 14.86 0.06
C ASP A 164 25.19 13.60 -0.83
N GLY A 165 24.87 12.45 -0.23
CA GLY A 165 24.67 11.21 -0.97
C GLY A 165 23.46 11.28 -1.89
N GLN A 166 23.65 10.99 -3.16
CA GLN A 166 22.53 10.79 -4.09
C GLN A 166 21.68 9.62 -3.61
N ARG A 167 20.51 9.92 -3.05
CA ARG A 167 19.55 8.88 -2.69
C ARG A 167 19.10 8.18 -3.96
N PRO A 168 19.13 6.84 -4.03
CA PRO A 168 18.56 6.14 -5.15
C PRO A 168 17.08 6.55 -5.28
N ARG A 169 16.66 6.90 -6.50
CA ARG A 169 15.26 7.22 -6.74
C ARG A 169 14.41 5.99 -6.44
N PRO A 170 13.29 6.11 -5.73
CA PRO A 170 12.42 4.97 -5.50
C PRO A 170 11.95 4.40 -6.83
N LEU A 171 12.11 3.08 -6.99
CA LEU A 171 11.57 2.36 -8.13
C LEU A 171 10.09 2.07 -7.86
N ILE A 172 9.21 2.61 -8.68
CA ILE A 172 7.79 2.28 -8.67
C ILE A 172 7.51 1.42 -9.89
N THR A 173 7.09 0.18 -9.67
CA THR A 173 6.70 -0.73 -10.76
C THR A 173 5.21 -0.56 -11.02
N VAL A 174 4.86 -0.07 -12.21
CA VAL A 174 3.48 0.05 -12.67
C VAL A 174 3.18 -1.13 -13.59
N VAL A 175 2.20 -1.94 -13.21
CA VAL A 175 1.69 -3.01 -14.06
C VAL A 175 0.56 -2.45 -14.89
N VAL A 176 0.73 -2.44 -16.20
CA VAL A 176 -0.30 -1.99 -17.15
C VAL A 176 -0.55 -3.09 -18.17
N SER A 177 -1.81 -3.41 -18.41
CA SER A 177 -2.17 -4.22 -19.58
C SER A 177 -1.97 -3.40 -20.86
N LYS A 178 -1.89 -4.08 -22.01
CA LYS A 178 -1.75 -3.40 -23.30
C LYS A 178 -2.91 -2.43 -23.56
N ASP A 179 -4.10 -2.78 -23.11
CA ASP A 179 -5.30 -1.97 -23.29
C ASP A 179 -5.38 -0.81 -22.26
N GLU A 180 -4.80 -0.98 -21.09
CA GLU A 180 -4.72 0.03 -20.03
C GLU A 180 -3.59 1.04 -20.25
N LEU A 181 -2.60 0.73 -21.08
CA LEU A 181 -1.51 1.66 -21.41
C LEU A 181 -2.04 2.97 -22.01
N MET A 182 -3.19 2.89 -22.69
CA MET A 182 -3.91 4.01 -23.28
C MET A 182 -5.10 4.47 -22.45
N GLY A 183 -5.38 3.81 -21.33
CA GLY A 183 -6.49 4.10 -20.43
C GLY A 183 -6.18 5.14 -19.34
N PRO A 184 -7.21 5.66 -18.67
CA PRO A 184 -7.06 6.69 -17.64
C PRO A 184 -6.58 6.15 -16.27
N ILE A 185 -6.65 4.86 -16.04
CA ILE A 185 -6.37 4.24 -14.73
C ILE A 185 -5.20 3.28 -14.84
N ARG A 186 -4.26 3.41 -13.93
CA ARG A 186 -3.07 2.56 -13.83
C ARG A 186 -3.00 1.92 -12.45
N GLU A 187 -2.54 0.70 -12.41
CA GLU A 187 -2.36 -0.06 -11.18
C GLU A 187 -0.89 -0.28 -10.89
N LEU A 188 -0.49 -0.14 -9.63
CA LEU A 188 0.83 -0.55 -9.16
C LEU A 188 0.86 -2.07 -8.92
N PHE A 189 2.06 -2.65 -8.89
CA PHE A 189 2.26 -4.09 -8.71
C PHE A 189 1.53 -4.69 -7.49
N ASN A 190 1.35 -3.92 -6.43
CA ASN A 190 0.63 -4.32 -5.21
C ASN A 190 -0.90 -4.13 -5.28
N GLY A 191 -1.45 -3.80 -6.43
CA GLY A 191 -2.89 -3.59 -6.60
C GLY A 191 -3.39 -2.18 -6.28
N LEU A 192 -2.49 -1.24 -5.96
CA LEU A 192 -2.87 0.14 -5.73
C LEU A 192 -3.21 0.83 -7.06
N VAL A 193 -4.38 1.43 -7.13
CA VAL A 193 -4.88 2.14 -8.32
C VAL A 193 -4.40 3.59 -8.30
N LEU A 194 -3.69 4.00 -9.38
CA LEU A 194 -3.26 5.38 -9.58
C LEU A 194 -4.26 6.14 -10.45
N SER A 195 -4.43 7.40 -10.15
CA SER A 195 -5.21 8.29 -11.00
C SER A 195 -4.44 8.72 -12.26
N ARG A 196 -5.16 9.30 -13.22
CA ARG A 196 -4.58 9.85 -14.46
C ARG A 196 -3.57 10.98 -14.20
N LEU A 197 -3.65 11.63 -13.05
CA LEU A 197 -2.85 12.81 -12.69
C LEU A 197 -1.62 12.46 -11.82
N GLU A 198 -1.45 11.20 -11.42
CA GLU A 198 -0.29 10.69 -10.67
C GLU A 198 0.72 10.04 -11.60
#